data_7251e925414ef5b6bb6b4077a0adee62
#
_entry.id   7251e925414ef5b6bb6b4077a0adee62
#
_cell.length_a   1.000
_cell.length_b   1.000
_cell.length_c   1.000
_cell.angle_alpha   90.00
_cell.angle_beta   90.00
_cell.angle_gamma   90.00
#
_symmetry.space_group_name_H-M   'P 1'
#
loop_
_entity.id
_entity.type
_entity.pdbx_description
1 polymer ?
#
loop_
_entity_poly.entity_id
_entity_poly.type
_entity_poly.pdbx_seq_one_letter_code
_entity_poly.pdbx_strand_id
1 'polypeptide(L)'
;MFEPTDRPTILEVRLKPHPASPESPIDTLTVLFERDGLALWLRFVAEGQMPEVVWPGPTEPGRADDLWRHSCFEAFVQADDGYVEFNLSPSGQWATYRFDSPRQGMRNAVEVATPGELDLAWDMLALETRIELPNGAIRLGLSAVIEAVDGSFSYWALAHPSDKPDFHHPDSFVLDLP
;
A
#
# COMPACT_ATOMS: atom_id res chain seq x y z
N MET A 1 1.65 -38.92 14.93
CA MET A 1 1.38 -38.37 13.58
C MET A 1 1.26 -36.88 13.76
N PHE A 2 2.34 -36.13 13.49
CA PHE A 2 2.32 -34.68 13.57
C PHE A 2 1.70 -34.19 12.27
N GLU A 3 0.56 -33.48 12.37
CA GLU A 3 0.03 -32.71 11.24
C GLU A 3 1.06 -31.66 10.83
N PRO A 4 1.30 -31.45 9.53
CA PRO A 4 2.15 -30.34 9.10
C PRO A 4 1.45 -29.07 9.56
N THR A 5 2.08 -28.32 10.46
CA THR A 5 1.68 -26.95 10.77
C THR A 5 1.77 -26.19 9.46
N ASP A 6 0.61 -25.83 8.94
CA ASP A 6 0.46 -24.96 7.78
C ASP A 6 1.15 -23.63 8.15
N ARG A 7 2.42 -23.51 7.76
CA ARG A 7 3.11 -22.23 7.95
C ARG A 7 2.50 -21.28 6.94
N PRO A 8 2.03 -20.14 7.38
CA PRO A 8 1.50 -19.15 6.47
C PRO A 8 2.55 -18.86 5.39
N THR A 9 2.10 -18.74 4.16
CA THR A 9 2.97 -18.57 3.00
C THR A 9 3.10 -17.08 2.72
N ILE A 10 4.31 -16.55 2.87
CA ILE A 10 4.63 -15.19 2.44
C ILE A 10 4.61 -15.19 0.91
N LEU A 11 3.78 -14.32 0.35
CA LEU A 11 3.68 -14.07 -1.09
C LEU A 11 4.43 -12.79 -1.44
N GLU A 12 4.95 -12.72 -2.65
CA GLU A 12 5.71 -11.58 -3.16
C GLU A 12 5.13 -11.12 -4.49
N VAL A 13 4.95 -9.81 -4.64
CA VAL A 13 4.50 -9.17 -5.88
C VAL A 13 5.32 -7.92 -6.15
N ARG A 14 5.41 -7.55 -7.43
CA ARG A 14 6.11 -6.34 -7.86
C ARG A 14 5.10 -5.33 -8.41
N LEU A 15 5.19 -4.10 -7.91
CA LEU A 15 4.45 -2.97 -8.48
C LEU A 15 5.17 -2.43 -9.71
N LYS A 16 4.42 -1.80 -10.60
CA LYS A 16 4.91 -1.18 -11.84
C LYS A 16 4.59 0.32 -11.81
N PRO A 17 5.49 1.17 -12.33
CA PRO A 17 5.15 2.58 -12.49
C PRO A 17 4.08 2.75 -13.58
N HIS A 18 3.20 3.73 -13.40
CA HIS A 18 2.23 4.10 -14.44
C HIS A 18 2.97 4.64 -15.66
N PRO A 19 2.59 4.23 -16.90
CA PRO A 19 3.30 4.66 -18.11
C PRO A 19 3.34 6.17 -18.34
N ALA A 20 2.37 6.92 -17.81
CA ALA A 20 2.33 8.38 -17.87
C ALA A 20 3.10 9.07 -16.73
N SER A 21 3.66 8.32 -15.77
CA SER A 21 4.51 8.91 -14.73
C SER A 21 5.83 9.37 -15.31
N PRO A 22 6.43 10.46 -14.80
CA PRO A 22 7.81 10.80 -15.12
C PRO A 22 8.76 9.70 -14.62
N GLU A 23 10.03 9.80 -14.99
CA GLU A 23 11.08 8.93 -14.47
C GLU A 23 11.10 9.00 -12.93
N SER A 24 11.16 7.85 -12.31
CA SER A 24 11.12 7.73 -10.85
C SER A 24 12.52 7.58 -10.28
N PRO A 25 12.84 8.15 -9.10
CA PRO A 25 14.09 7.87 -8.42
C PRO A 25 14.17 6.45 -7.84
N ILE A 26 13.05 5.72 -7.77
CA ILE A 26 13.08 4.30 -7.41
C ILE A 26 13.06 3.41 -8.65
N ASP A 27 13.85 2.34 -8.61
CA ASP A 27 14.00 1.36 -9.70
C ASP A 27 13.00 0.22 -9.57
N THR A 28 12.78 -0.23 -8.34
CA THR A 28 11.87 -1.35 -8.04
C THR A 28 11.03 -1.06 -6.80
N LEU A 29 9.81 -1.58 -6.80
CA LEU A 29 8.93 -1.60 -5.64
C LEU A 29 8.27 -2.97 -5.53
N THR A 30 8.66 -3.70 -4.49
CA THR A 30 8.19 -5.06 -4.20
C THR A 30 7.36 -5.05 -2.92
N VAL A 31 6.32 -5.88 -2.87
CA VAL A 31 5.51 -6.06 -1.66
C VAL A 31 5.48 -7.53 -1.29
N LEU A 32 5.90 -7.83 -0.06
CA LEU A 32 5.68 -9.12 0.56
C LEU A 32 4.42 -9.02 1.42
N PHE A 33 3.60 -10.05 1.39
CA PHE A 33 2.38 -10.07 2.20
C PHE A 33 2.02 -11.47 2.67
N GLU A 34 1.31 -11.52 3.79
CA GLU A 34 0.85 -12.74 4.43
C GLU A 34 -0.48 -12.47 5.12
N ARG A 35 -1.48 -13.33 4.87
CA ARG A 35 -2.76 -13.27 5.55
C ARG A 35 -2.77 -14.17 6.78
N ASP A 36 -3.22 -13.62 7.90
CA ASP A 36 -3.47 -14.33 9.15
C ASP A 36 -4.88 -13.99 9.65
N GLY A 37 -5.85 -14.80 9.24
CA GLY A 37 -7.26 -14.58 9.56
C GLY A 37 -7.79 -13.24 9.03
N LEU A 38 -8.16 -12.34 9.94
CA LEU A 38 -8.63 -10.98 9.62
C LEU A 38 -7.49 -9.94 9.63
N ALA A 39 -6.25 -10.36 9.59
CA ALA A 39 -5.13 -9.46 9.47
C ALA A 39 -4.31 -9.76 8.22
N LEU A 40 -3.72 -8.73 7.67
CA LEU A 40 -2.77 -8.82 6.56
C LEU A 40 -1.48 -8.13 6.99
N TRP A 41 -0.38 -8.88 7.04
CA TRP A 41 0.95 -8.33 7.15
C TRP A 41 1.43 -7.90 5.76
N LEU A 42 2.03 -6.72 5.69
CA LEU A 42 2.56 -6.13 4.46
C LEU A 42 3.97 -5.61 4.73
N ARG A 43 4.88 -5.84 3.79
CA ARG A 43 6.20 -5.22 3.76
C ARG A 43 6.45 -4.67 2.37
N PHE A 44 6.43 -3.35 2.23
CA PHE A 44 6.80 -2.63 1.02
C PHE A 44 8.31 -2.42 1.01
N VAL A 45 8.96 -2.75 -0.10
CA VAL A 45 10.40 -2.57 -0.30
C VAL A 45 10.61 -1.76 -1.58
N ALA A 46 11.05 -0.52 -1.44
CA ALA A 46 11.46 0.35 -2.53
C ALA A 46 12.98 0.38 -2.62
N GLU A 47 13.52 0.15 -3.80
CA GLU A 47 14.96 0.19 -4.07
C GLU A 47 15.26 1.25 -5.15
N GLY A 48 16.36 1.97 -5.01
CA GLY A 48 16.78 3.01 -5.93
C GLY A 48 17.55 4.13 -5.22
N GLN A 49 17.36 5.35 -5.65
CA GLN A 49 18.05 6.53 -5.11
C GLN A 49 17.21 7.19 -4.01
N MET A 50 17.23 6.62 -2.81
CA MET A 50 16.41 7.10 -1.67
C MET A 50 16.62 8.57 -1.31
N PRO A 51 17.81 9.17 -1.44
CA PRO A 51 18.01 10.60 -1.22
C PRO A 51 17.27 11.51 -2.21
N GLU A 52 16.89 11.00 -3.37
CA GLU A 52 16.12 11.73 -4.39
C GLU A 52 14.60 11.63 -4.17
N VAL A 53 14.15 10.93 -3.13
CA VAL A 53 12.75 10.80 -2.75
C VAL A 53 12.45 11.67 -1.52
N VAL A 54 11.31 12.36 -1.54
CA VAL A 54 10.78 13.07 -0.36
C VAL A 54 10.04 12.07 0.51
N TRP A 55 10.72 11.56 1.52
CA TRP A 55 10.10 10.69 2.52
C TRP A 55 9.55 11.52 3.68
N PRO A 56 8.26 11.35 4.05
CA PRO A 56 7.72 11.94 5.28
C PRO A 56 8.53 11.50 6.50
N GLY A 57 9.04 12.48 7.25
CA GLY A 57 9.84 12.22 8.44
C GLY A 57 9.04 11.56 9.57
N PRO A 58 9.71 10.83 10.49
CA PRO A 58 9.05 10.13 11.58
C PRO A 58 8.26 11.09 12.49
N THR A 59 7.05 10.66 12.85
CA THR A 59 6.15 11.35 13.79
C THR A 59 5.60 10.34 14.80
N GLU A 60 4.82 10.83 15.77
CA GLU A 60 4.04 9.93 16.63
C GLU A 60 3.08 9.09 15.76
N PRO A 61 3.11 7.76 15.90
CA PRO A 61 2.19 6.88 15.18
C PRO A 61 0.73 7.22 15.45
N GLY A 62 -0.08 7.23 14.43
CA GLY A 62 -1.51 7.50 14.58
C GLY A 62 -2.21 7.80 13.26
N ARG A 63 -3.52 8.01 13.37
CA ARG A 63 -4.34 8.37 12.22
C ARG A 63 -4.07 9.82 11.80
N ALA A 64 -3.88 10.03 10.49
CA ALA A 64 -3.78 11.34 9.88
C ALA A 64 -4.38 11.32 8.47
N ASP A 65 -5.00 12.42 8.07
CA ASP A 65 -5.56 12.57 6.73
C ASP A 65 -4.52 13.10 5.72
N ASP A 66 -4.86 13.04 4.43
CA ASP A 66 -4.07 13.59 3.32
C ASP A 66 -2.66 12.97 3.12
N LEU A 67 -2.39 11.77 3.66
CA LEU A 67 -1.08 11.11 3.55
C LEU A 67 -0.68 10.83 2.10
N TRP A 68 -1.66 10.54 1.23
CA TRP A 68 -1.49 10.28 -0.20
C TRP A 68 -0.97 11.48 -1.02
N ARG A 69 -0.92 12.68 -0.42
CA ARG A 69 -0.36 13.89 -1.06
C ARG A 69 1.16 13.90 -1.09
N HIS A 70 1.80 12.99 -0.40
CA HIS A 70 3.25 12.79 -0.34
C HIS A 70 3.60 11.33 -0.60
N SER A 71 4.87 10.95 -0.49
CA SER A 71 5.27 9.55 -0.60
C SER A 71 4.51 8.70 0.42
N CYS A 72 3.68 7.78 -0.09
CA CYS A 72 2.77 6.97 0.69
C CYS A 72 2.57 5.61 0.03
N PHE A 73 2.53 4.56 0.82
CA PHE A 73 2.14 3.22 0.37
C PHE A 73 0.66 3.02 0.64
N GLU A 74 0.00 2.26 -0.24
CA GLU A 74 -1.45 2.09 -0.17
C GLU A 74 -1.86 0.64 -0.39
N ALA A 75 -2.90 0.23 0.33
CA ALA A 75 -3.57 -1.05 0.12
C ALA A 75 -5.08 -0.81 -0.03
N PHE A 76 -5.68 -1.45 -1.02
CA PHE A 76 -7.11 -1.41 -1.30
C PHE A 76 -7.67 -2.82 -1.12
N VAL A 77 -8.58 -2.99 -0.20
CA VAL A 77 -9.20 -4.29 0.09
C VAL A 77 -10.65 -4.28 -0.32
N GLN A 78 -10.99 -5.03 -1.36
CA GLN A 78 -12.37 -5.21 -1.81
C GLN A 78 -13.11 -6.16 -0.87
N ALA A 79 -14.31 -5.80 -0.47
CA ALA A 79 -15.25 -6.58 0.31
C ALA A 79 -16.61 -6.62 -0.36
N ASP A 80 -17.59 -7.29 0.24
CA ASP A 80 -18.93 -7.48 -0.34
C ASP A 80 -19.71 -6.17 -0.58
N ASP A 81 -19.41 -5.13 0.22
CA ASP A 81 -20.13 -3.85 0.25
C ASP A 81 -19.25 -2.64 -0.13
N GLY A 82 -18.30 -2.84 -1.05
CA GLY A 82 -17.37 -1.80 -1.48
C GLY A 82 -15.92 -2.16 -1.21
N TYR A 83 -15.11 -1.20 -0.80
CA TYR A 83 -13.71 -1.44 -0.48
C TYR A 83 -13.20 -0.51 0.62
N VAL A 84 -12.10 -0.91 1.25
CA VAL A 84 -11.36 -0.13 2.24
C VAL A 84 -10.00 0.23 1.66
N GLU A 85 -9.65 1.51 1.72
CA GLU A 85 -8.34 2.05 1.38
C GLU A 85 -7.54 2.26 2.67
N PHE A 86 -6.30 1.81 2.66
CA PHE A 86 -5.30 2.06 3.70
C PHE A 86 -4.19 2.92 3.12
N ASN A 87 -3.92 4.05 3.73
CA ASN A 87 -2.78 4.91 3.46
C ASN A 87 -1.73 4.72 4.55
N LEU A 88 -0.52 4.39 4.17
CA LEU A 88 0.56 3.95 5.06
C LEU A 88 1.78 4.84 4.81
N SER A 89 2.02 5.79 5.70
CA SER A 89 3.11 6.74 5.56
C SER A 89 4.40 6.24 6.21
N PRO A 90 5.58 6.49 5.60
CA PRO A 90 6.86 6.29 6.26
C PRO A 90 7.04 7.06 7.57
N SER A 91 6.22 8.10 7.81
CA SER A 91 6.20 8.82 9.08
C SER A 91 5.72 8.02 10.29
N GLY A 92 5.10 6.85 10.07
CA GLY A 92 4.38 6.08 11.08
C GLY A 92 2.90 6.44 11.20
N GLN A 93 2.45 7.44 10.45
CA GLN A 93 1.01 7.78 10.37
C GLN A 93 0.30 6.91 9.34
N TRP A 94 -1.01 6.74 9.53
CA TRP A 94 -1.86 5.95 8.66
C TRP A 94 -3.27 6.54 8.58
N ALA A 95 -4.00 6.19 7.53
CA ALA A 95 -5.43 6.48 7.39
C ALA A 95 -6.16 5.28 6.80
N THR A 96 -7.46 5.16 7.11
CA THR A 96 -8.34 4.16 6.52
C THR A 96 -9.65 4.79 6.12
N TYR A 97 -10.06 4.54 4.90
CA TYR A 97 -11.30 5.06 4.34
C TYR A 97 -12.11 3.94 3.71
N ARG A 98 -13.43 3.99 3.88
CA ARG A 98 -14.35 3.08 3.23
C ARG A 98 -15.07 3.79 2.10
N PHE A 99 -15.26 3.08 1.00
CA PHE A 99 -15.98 3.52 -0.19
C PHE A 99 -17.07 2.52 -0.56
N ASP A 100 -18.21 3.02 -1.02
CA ASP A 100 -19.31 2.17 -1.51
C ASP A 100 -19.08 1.72 -2.96
N SER A 101 -18.42 2.56 -3.76
CA SER A 101 -17.98 2.32 -5.14
C SER A 101 -16.81 3.26 -5.47
N PRO A 102 -16.19 3.17 -6.66
CA PRO A 102 -15.02 3.97 -6.99
C PRO A 102 -15.21 5.47 -6.69
N ARG A 103 -14.45 5.98 -5.71
CA ARG A 103 -14.46 7.37 -5.22
C ARG A 103 -15.80 7.89 -4.69
N GLN A 104 -16.76 6.99 -4.39
CA GLN A 104 -18.08 7.37 -3.89
C GLN A 104 -18.30 6.88 -2.46
N GLY A 105 -19.00 7.68 -1.66
CA GLY A 105 -19.37 7.32 -0.30
C GLY A 105 -18.19 7.31 0.69
N MET A 106 -17.13 8.07 0.40
CA MET A 106 -15.94 8.13 1.26
C MET A 106 -16.28 8.49 2.70
N ARG A 107 -15.84 7.68 3.62
CA ARG A 107 -15.94 7.88 5.08
C ARG A 107 -14.79 7.20 5.80
N ASN A 108 -14.54 7.61 7.03
CA ASN A 108 -13.55 6.90 7.85
C ASN A 108 -13.96 5.44 8.05
N ALA A 109 -13.03 4.53 7.83
CA ALA A 109 -13.21 3.11 8.12
C ALA A 109 -12.89 2.83 9.59
N VAL A 110 -13.41 1.71 10.10
CA VAL A 110 -13.14 1.24 11.48
C VAL A 110 -11.89 0.37 11.55
N GLU A 111 -11.51 -0.21 10.44
CA GLU A 111 -10.30 -1.02 10.29
C GLU A 111 -9.07 -0.15 10.57
N VAL A 112 -8.09 -0.70 11.25
CA VAL A 112 -6.88 0.01 11.64
C VAL A 112 -5.65 -0.55 10.94
N ALA A 113 -4.63 0.30 10.81
CA ALA A 113 -3.29 -0.13 10.48
C ALA A 113 -2.39 0.01 11.71
N THR A 114 -1.57 -0.99 11.95
CA THR A 114 -0.54 -0.97 13.00
C THR A 114 0.81 -0.83 12.32
N PRO A 115 1.47 0.33 12.42
CA PRO A 115 2.80 0.52 11.89
C PRO A 115 3.78 -0.48 12.51
N GLY A 116 4.61 -1.09 11.66
CA GLY A 116 5.71 -1.94 12.04
C GLY A 116 7.05 -1.22 11.91
N GLU A 117 8.06 -1.94 11.48
CA GLU A 117 9.41 -1.41 11.30
C GLU A 117 9.53 -0.59 10.02
N LEU A 118 10.34 0.46 10.09
CA LEU A 118 10.80 1.25 8.95
C LEU A 118 12.32 1.17 8.89
N ASP A 119 12.84 0.57 7.83
CA ASP A 119 14.25 0.55 7.50
C ASP A 119 14.52 1.52 6.36
N LEU A 120 15.40 2.47 6.54
CA LEU A 120 15.81 3.42 5.50
C LEU A 120 17.32 3.43 5.38
N ALA A 121 17.80 3.05 4.20
CA ALA A 121 19.18 3.14 3.76
C ALA A 121 19.29 4.10 2.56
N TRP A 122 20.49 4.29 2.04
CA TRP A 122 20.72 5.20 0.90
C TRP A 122 20.14 4.66 -0.43
N ASP A 123 19.96 3.35 -0.53
CA ASP A 123 19.51 2.64 -1.73
C ASP A 123 18.21 1.85 -1.54
N MET A 124 17.64 1.84 -0.34
CA MET A 124 16.45 1.08 0.00
C MET A 124 15.64 1.73 1.12
N LEU A 125 14.31 1.66 0.98
CA LEU A 125 13.36 1.84 2.08
C LEU A 125 12.49 0.60 2.18
N ALA A 126 12.35 0.04 3.39
CA ALA A 126 11.36 -0.99 3.69
C ALA A 126 10.42 -0.52 4.79
N LEU A 127 9.12 -0.55 4.51
CA LEU A 127 8.05 -0.24 5.46
C LEU A 127 7.23 -1.48 5.73
N GLU A 128 7.15 -1.85 7.01
CA GLU A 128 6.33 -2.95 7.49
C GLU A 128 5.09 -2.44 8.20
N THR A 129 3.97 -3.11 8.00
CA THR A 129 2.70 -2.79 8.65
C THR A 129 1.81 -4.02 8.74
N ARG A 130 0.85 -3.98 9.67
CA ARG A 130 -0.24 -4.93 9.78
C ARG A 130 -1.55 -4.19 9.66
N ILE A 131 -2.41 -4.60 8.74
CA ILE A 131 -3.74 -4.02 8.54
C ILE A 131 -4.83 -5.00 8.94
N GLU A 132 -5.93 -4.47 9.47
CA GLU A 132 -7.15 -5.25 9.71
C GLU A 132 -7.95 -5.36 8.42
N LEU A 133 -8.32 -6.58 8.05
CA LEU A 133 -9.15 -6.82 6.88
C LEU A 133 -10.63 -6.61 7.21
N PRO A 134 -11.40 -5.96 6.32
CA PRO A 134 -12.85 -5.94 6.45
C PRO A 134 -13.44 -7.36 6.32
N ASN A 135 -14.60 -7.58 6.93
CA ASN A 135 -15.34 -8.81 6.72
C ASN A 135 -15.68 -8.98 5.23
N GLY A 136 -15.54 -10.21 4.72
CA GLY A 136 -15.77 -10.47 3.30
C GLY A 136 -14.67 -9.97 2.37
N ALA A 137 -13.45 -9.75 2.89
CA ALA A 137 -12.30 -9.36 2.08
C ALA A 137 -11.97 -10.46 1.06
N ILE A 138 -12.01 -10.11 -0.24
CA ILE A 138 -11.86 -11.04 -1.36
C ILE A 138 -10.73 -10.69 -2.31
N ARG A 139 -10.43 -9.40 -2.52
CA ARG A 139 -9.37 -8.93 -3.42
C ARG A 139 -8.55 -7.81 -2.83
N LEU A 140 -7.30 -7.74 -3.30
CA LEU A 140 -6.31 -6.76 -2.88
C LEU A 140 -5.75 -6.00 -4.08
N GLY A 141 -5.73 -4.67 -3.98
CA GLY A 141 -4.92 -3.77 -4.77
C GLY A 141 -3.79 -3.22 -3.91
N LEU A 142 -2.60 -3.08 -4.48
CA LEU A 142 -1.44 -2.50 -3.83
C LEU A 142 -0.88 -1.39 -4.71
N SER A 143 -0.52 -0.27 -4.11
CA SER A 143 0.00 0.90 -4.80
C SER A 143 0.94 1.73 -3.96
N ALA A 144 1.57 2.71 -4.58
CA ALA A 144 2.36 3.72 -3.91
C ALA A 144 2.39 5.02 -4.72
N VAL A 145 2.41 6.12 -4.01
CA VAL A 145 2.75 7.45 -4.51
C VAL A 145 4.19 7.74 -4.08
N ILE A 146 5.04 8.13 -5.00
CA ILE A 146 6.43 8.50 -4.74
C ILE A 146 6.67 9.93 -5.21
N GLU A 147 6.99 10.80 -4.27
CA GLU A 147 7.33 12.20 -4.50
C GLU A 147 8.85 12.33 -4.61
N ALA A 148 9.33 12.86 -5.73
CA ALA A 148 10.74 13.13 -5.93
C ALA A 148 11.13 14.55 -5.43
N VAL A 149 12.40 14.76 -5.13
CA VAL A 149 12.92 16.06 -4.63
C VAL A 149 12.74 17.22 -5.65
N ASP A 150 12.56 16.91 -6.93
CA ASP A 150 12.25 17.89 -7.97
C ASP A 150 10.77 18.30 -8.02
N GLY A 151 9.93 17.70 -7.15
CA GLY A 151 8.50 17.93 -7.05
C GLY A 151 7.66 17.09 -8.02
N SER A 152 8.27 16.18 -8.78
CA SER A 152 7.52 15.24 -9.63
C SER A 152 6.98 14.07 -8.80
N PHE A 153 5.91 13.43 -9.32
CA PHE A 153 5.28 12.28 -8.70
C PHE A 153 5.27 11.09 -9.65
N SER A 154 5.64 9.93 -9.16
CA SER A 154 5.41 8.66 -9.84
C SER A 154 4.42 7.80 -9.07
N TYR A 155 3.58 7.06 -9.83
CA TYR A 155 2.48 6.26 -9.30
C TYR A 155 2.72 4.80 -9.63
N TRP A 156 2.80 3.97 -8.61
CA TRP A 156 3.14 2.56 -8.70
C TRP A 156 1.95 1.71 -8.28
N ALA A 157 1.64 0.66 -9.04
CA ALA A 157 0.54 -0.26 -8.72
C ALA A 157 0.77 -1.64 -9.32
N LEU A 158 -0.03 -2.61 -8.87
CA LEU A 158 -0.07 -3.95 -9.46
C LEU A 158 -0.57 -3.92 -10.92
N ALA A 159 -1.55 -3.07 -11.19
CA ALA A 159 -2.12 -2.84 -12.53
C ALA A 159 -2.52 -1.39 -12.72
N HIS A 160 -2.47 -0.93 -13.96
CA HIS A 160 -2.87 0.42 -14.39
C HIS A 160 -3.90 0.31 -15.50
N PRO A 161 -5.19 0.16 -15.17
CA PRO A 161 -6.24 -0.04 -16.15
C PRO A 161 -6.66 1.22 -16.91
N SER A 162 -6.21 2.40 -16.48
CA SER A 162 -6.61 3.70 -17.03
C SER A 162 -5.42 4.45 -17.64
N ASP A 163 -5.68 5.40 -18.55
CA ASP A 163 -4.66 6.27 -19.15
C ASP A 163 -4.02 7.24 -18.14
N LYS A 164 -4.68 7.47 -17.03
CA LYS A 164 -4.18 8.25 -15.89
C LYS A 164 -4.10 7.35 -14.65
N PRO A 165 -3.17 7.64 -13.72
CA PRO A 165 -3.11 6.92 -12.46
C PRO A 165 -4.47 6.92 -11.75
N ASP A 166 -5.02 5.74 -11.51
CA ASP A 166 -6.29 5.57 -10.79
C ASP A 166 -6.29 4.26 -9.98
N PHE A 167 -5.89 4.35 -8.72
CA PHE A 167 -5.82 3.21 -7.82
C PHE A 167 -7.20 2.73 -7.35
N HIS A 168 -8.23 3.58 -7.48
CA HIS A 168 -9.61 3.22 -7.13
C HIS A 168 -10.35 2.42 -8.22
N HIS A 169 -9.73 2.25 -9.40
CA HIS A 169 -10.34 1.49 -10.47
C HIS A 169 -10.51 0.01 -10.04
N PRO A 170 -11.69 -0.62 -10.21
CA PRO A 170 -11.91 -1.99 -9.76
C PRO A 170 -10.93 -3.01 -10.33
N ASP A 171 -10.46 -2.80 -11.57
CA ASP A 171 -9.49 -3.67 -12.24
C ASP A 171 -8.05 -3.47 -11.72
N SER A 172 -7.82 -2.57 -10.75
CA SER A 172 -6.55 -2.45 -10.02
C SER A 172 -6.45 -3.48 -8.88
N PHE A 173 -7.56 -4.07 -8.44
CA PHE A 173 -7.62 -5.06 -7.36
C PHE A 173 -7.42 -6.47 -7.94
N VAL A 174 -6.19 -6.80 -8.29
CA VAL A 174 -5.86 -7.99 -9.09
C VAL A 174 -5.43 -9.21 -8.30
N LEU A 175 -5.15 -9.07 -7.00
CA LEU A 175 -4.78 -10.19 -6.15
C LEU A 175 -6.00 -10.75 -5.43
N ASP A 176 -6.24 -12.04 -5.57
CA ASP A 176 -7.21 -12.74 -4.73
C ASP A 176 -6.59 -12.92 -3.34
N LEU A 177 -7.34 -12.58 -2.31
CA LEU A 177 -6.95 -12.84 -0.92
C LEU A 177 -7.34 -14.28 -0.57
N PRO A 178 -6.36 -15.15 -0.24
CA PRO A 178 -6.61 -16.54 0.10
C PRO A 178 -7.39 -16.71 1.39
#